data_132aa1e8a60e371878f89bb48970a157
#
_entry.id   132aa1e8a60e371878f89bb48970a157
#
_cell.length_a   1.000
_cell.length_b   1.000
_cell.length_c   1.000
_cell.angle_alpha   90.00
_cell.angle_beta   90.00
_cell.angle_gamma   90.00
#
_symmetry.space_group_name_H-M   'P 1'
#
loop_
_entity.id
_entity.type
_entity.pdbx_description
1 polymer ?
#
loop_
_entity_poly.entity_id
_entity_poly.type
_entity_poly.pdbx_seq_one_letter_code
_entity_poly.pdbx_strand_id
1 'polypeptide(L)'
;KEVTCLYRRNKENMPGSAREVLNAEQEGVKFNWLSVPSKIISQDKSASSLAYKVAALGEADETGRRKPIDTGVEKQIKSDLIIQALGFEPEDLNQHFGTDLELTSWNTIKVDFKKFQTSNPKVFAAGDIVRGASLVVWAIHDGREVAKSIHQFLENKLVKKKAS
;
A
#
# COMPACT_ATOMS: atom_id res chain seq x y z
N LYS A 1 -9.57 -8.46 -27.75
CA LYS A 1 -8.56 -7.55 -27.19
C LYS A 1 -7.69 -8.36 -26.24
N GLU A 2 -6.40 -8.09 -26.22
CA GLU A 2 -5.46 -8.77 -25.32
C GLU A 2 -5.26 -7.92 -24.06
N VAL A 3 -5.21 -8.56 -22.89
CA VAL A 3 -4.90 -7.91 -21.62
C VAL A 3 -3.64 -8.54 -21.05
N THR A 4 -2.67 -7.71 -20.71
CA THR A 4 -1.41 -8.16 -20.11
C THR A 4 -1.18 -7.44 -18.78
N CYS A 5 -0.98 -8.21 -17.72
CA CYS A 5 -0.61 -7.72 -16.40
C CYS A 5 0.92 -7.80 -16.25
N LEU A 6 1.58 -6.65 -16.08
CA LEU A 6 2.99 -6.59 -15.72
C LEU A 6 3.12 -6.55 -14.19
N TYR A 7 3.83 -7.51 -13.63
CA TYR A 7 4.04 -7.58 -12.19
C TYR A 7 5.53 -7.68 -11.83
N ARG A 8 5.95 -6.85 -10.88
CA ARG A 8 7.38 -6.68 -10.53
C ARG A 8 8.05 -7.87 -9.84
N ARG A 9 7.25 -8.85 -9.35
CA ARG A 9 7.74 -10.09 -8.72
C ARG A 9 7.21 -11.30 -9.48
N ASN A 10 7.48 -12.50 -8.97
CA ASN A 10 6.92 -13.74 -9.48
C ASN A 10 5.53 -14.05 -8.87
N LYS A 11 4.90 -15.09 -9.35
CA LYS A 11 3.56 -15.53 -8.96
C LYS A 11 3.46 -15.83 -7.45
N GLU A 12 4.48 -16.48 -6.90
CA GLU A 12 4.54 -16.91 -5.50
C GLU A 12 4.65 -15.72 -4.53
N ASN A 13 5.20 -14.60 -4.99
CA ASN A 13 5.37 -13.37 -4.19
C ASN A 13 4.28 -12.32 -4.49
N MET A 14 3.22 -12.68 -5.21
CA MET A 14 2.08 -11.80 -5.44
C MET A 14 1.16 -11.83 -4.20
N PRO A 15 0.84 -10.67 -3.58
CA PRO A 15 0.01 -10.63 -2.38
C PRO A 15 -1.49 -10.88 -2.65
N GLY A 16 -1.88 -10.99 -3.90
CA GLY A 16 -3.26 -11.32 -4.29
C GLY A 16 -3.61 -12.78 -4.03
N SER A 17 -4.91 -13.08 -4.06
CA SER A 17 -5.41 -14.45 -3.96
C SER A 17 -4.96 -15.29 -5.17
N ALA A 18 -4.36 -16.45 -4.92
CA ALA A 18 -4.00 -17.39 -5.99
C ALA A 18 -5.20 -17.75 -6.88
N ARG A 19 -6.41 -17.75 -6.30
CA ARG A 19 -7.67 -18.00 -7.01
C ARG A 19 -7.99 -16.86 -7.99
N GLU A 20 -7.77 -15.61 -7.60
CA GLU A 20 -8.00 -14.46 -8.48
C GLU A 20 -7.03 -14.45 -9.66
N VAL A 21 -5.77 -14.81 -9.43
CA VAL A 21 -4.79 -14.99 -10.52
C VAL A 21 -5.23 -16.08 -11.48
N LEU A 22 -5.68 -17.23 -10.95
CA LEU A 22 -6.16 -18.33 -11.77
C LEU A 22 -7.40 -17.92 -12.58
N ASN A 23 -8.35 -17.21 -11.97
CA ASN A 23 -9.54 -16.73 -12.69
C ASN A 23 -9.15 -15.77 -13.81
N ALA A 24 -8.23 -14.85 -13.57
CA ALA A 24 -7.74 -13.91 -14.59
C ALA A 24 -7.04 -14.65 -15.74
N GLU A 25 -6.21 -15.67 -15.44
CA GLU A 25 -5.58 -16.53 -16.47
C GLU A 25 -6.65 -17.26 -17.29
N GLN A 26 -7.70 -17.77 -16.66
CA GLN A 26 -8.83 -18.43 -17.34
C GLN A 26 -9.65 -17.47 -18.23
N GLU A 27 -9.74 -16.21 -17.84
CA GLU A 27 -10.35 -15.14 -18.65
C GLU A 27 -9.44 -14.63 -19.77
N GLY A 28 -8.22 -15.16 -19.90
CA GLY A 28 -7.29 -14.85 -20.96
C GLY A 28 -6.31 -13.71 -20.67
N VAL A 29 -6.20 -13.28 -19.41
CA VAL A 29 -5.18 -12.31 -19.00
C VAL A 29 -3.81 -12.98 -19.03
N LYS A 30 -2.85 -12.35 -19.72
CA LYS A 30 -1.45 -12.76 -19.72
C LYS A 30 -0.69 -12.08 -18.59
N PHE A 31 0.12 -12.84 -17.86
CA PHE A 31 0.98 -12.29 -16.81
C PHE A 31 2.43 -12.25 -17.26
N ASN A 32 3.01 -11.06 -17.25
CA ASN A 32 4.45 -10.84 -17.38
C ASN A 32 5.04 -10.63 -15.99
N TRP A 33 5.49 -11.72 -15.39
CA TRP A 33 6.17 -11.72 -14.12
C TRP A 33 7.55 -11.08 -14.18
N LEU A 34 8.10 -10.60 -13.06
CA LEU A 34 9.42 -9.99 -12.97
C LEU A 34 9.58 -8.82 -13.95
N SER A 35 8.52 -8.07 -14.15
CA SER A 35 8.46 -6.95 -15.09
C SER A 35 8.16 -5.66 -14.36
N VAL A 36 9.13 -4.74 -14.32
CA VAL A 36 9.02 -3.45 -13.64
C VAL A 36 8.77 -2.37 -14.70
N PRO A 37 7.56 -1.78 -14.76
CA PRO A 37 7.29 -0.67 -15.69
C PRO A 37 8.30 0.46 -15.48
N SER A 38 8.82 1.01 -16.59
CA SER A 38 9.81 2.08 -16.56
C SER A 38 9.34 3.36 -17.22
N LYS A 39 8.70 3.25 -18.39
CA LYS A 39 8.32 4.43 -19.17
C LYS A 39 7.12 4.16 -20.06
N ILE A 40 6.13 5.05 -20.03
CA ILE A 40 5.05 5.10 -21.02
C ILE A 40 5.56 5.83 -22.27
N ILE A 41 5.41 5.21 -23.41
CA ILE A 41 5.75 5.79 -24.72
C ILE A 41 4.42 6.19 -25.36
N SER A 42 4.32 7.45 -25.72
CA SER A 42 3.12 8.01 -26.35
C SER A 42 3.41 8.43 -27.79
N GLN A 43 2.41 8.29 -28.64
CA GLN A 43 2.39 8.83 -29.99
C GLN A 43 1.06 9.57 -30.16
N ASP A 44 1.08 10.77 -30.72
CA ASP A 44 -0.09 11.60 -30.96
C ASP A 44 -0.99 11.79 -29.73
N LYS A 45 -0.38 11.99 -28.55
CA LYS A 45 -1.04 12.16 -27.24
C LYS A 45 -1.78 10.91 -26.74
N SER A 46 -1.56 9.75 -27.36
CA SER A 46 -2.11 8.47 -26.93
C SER A 46 -0.98 7.51 -26.52
N ALA A 47 -1.24 6.62 -25.59
CA ALA A 47 -0.29 5.56 -25.26
C ALA A 47 -0.11 4.65 -26.48
N SER A 48 1.13 4.34 -26.82
CA SER A 48 1.47 3.43 -27.94
C SER A 48 2.21 2.20 -27.44
N SER A 49 2.93 2.32 -26.33
CA SER A 49 3.66 1.20 -25.74
C SER A 49 4.13 1.51 -24.32
N LEU A 50 4.47 0.46 -23.60
CA LEU A 50 5.05 0.50 -22.26
C LEU A 50 6.42 -0.16 -22.27
N ALA A 51 7.45 0.60 -21.91
CA ALA A 51 8.78 0.05 -21.64
C ALA A 51 8.82 -0.50 -20.20
N TYR A 52 9.50 -1.62 -20.02
CA TYR A 52 9.68 -2.23 -18.71
C TYR A 52 11.03 -2.93 -18.61
N LYS A 53 11.56 -2.98 -17.40
CA LYS A 53 12.79 -3.67 -17.07
C LYS A 53 12.49 -5.08 -16.60
N VAL A 54 13.30 -6.03 -17.05
CA VAL A 54 13.24 -7.40 -16.53
C VAL A 54 13.97 -7.43 -15.18
N ALA A 55 13.32 -7.97 -14.18
CA ALA A 55 13.87 -8.10 -12.83
C ALA A 55 14.24 -9.55 -12.51
N ALA A 56 15.15 -9.73 -11.57
CA ALA A 56 15.37 -10.96 -10.84
C ALA A 56 14.91 -10.78 -9.38
N LEU A 57 14.64 -11.89 -8.67
CA LEU A 57 14.37 -11.80 -7.23
C LEU A 57 15.69 -11.82 -6.46
N GLY A 58 15.90 -10.81 -5.64
CA GLY A 58 16.99 -10.74 -4.68
C GLY A 58 16.78 -11.70 -3.50
N GLU A 59 17.65 -11.57 -2.51
CA GLU A 59 17.50 -12.29 -1.25
C GLU A 59 16.25 -11.82 -0.49
N ALA A 60 15.75 -12.72 0.36
CA ALA A 60 14.62 -12.38 1.23
C ALA A 60 15.09 -11.43 2.35
N ASP A 61 14.34 -10.38 2.61
CA ASP A 61 14.53 -9.53 3.78
C ASP A 61 14.05 -10.24 5.07
N GLU A 62 14.21 -9.58 6.21
CA GLU A 62 13.79 -10.11 7.53
C GLU A 62 12.30 -10.49 7.59
N THR A 63 11.48 -9.96 6.70
CA THR A 63 10.04 -10.28 6.58
C THR A 63 9.76 -11.41 5.58
N GLY A 64 10.82 -12.02 5.00
CA GLY A 64 10.71 -13.04 3.97
C GLY A 64 10.39 -12.48 2.57
N ARG A 65 10.34 -11.16 2.39
CA ARG A 65 10.04 -10.50 1.12
C ARG A 65 11.30 -10.38 0.26
N ARG A 66 11.19 -10.79 -1.00
CA ARG A 66 12.26 -10.64 -1.99
C ARG A 66 12.04 -9.37 -2.81
N LYS A 67 13.05 -8.51 -2.84
CA LYS A 67 13.01 -7.29 -3.66
C LYS A 67 13.36 -7.61 -5.11
N PRO A 68 12.68 -6.99 -6.10
CA PRO A 68 13.09 -7.09 -7.49
C PRO A 68 14.43 -6.37 -7.70
N ILE A 69 15.39 -7.04 -8.38
CA ILE A 69 16.69 -6.51 -8.77
C ILE A 69 16.67 -6.29 -10.28
N ASP A 70 17.11 -5.12 -10.74
CA ASP A 70 17.23 -4.81 -12.15
C ASP A 70 18.31 -5.68 -12.79
N THR A 71 17.95 -6.39 -13.86
CA THR A 71 18.91 -7.23 -14.64
C THR A 71 19.63 -6.45 -15.73
N GLY A 72 19.30 -5.16 -15.94
CA GLY A 72 19.80 -4.35 -17.05
C GLY A 72 19.10 -4.63 -18.39
N VAL A 73 18.15 -5.57 -18.43
CA VAL A 73 17.42 -5.89 -19.67
C VAL A 73 16.14 -5.06 -19.71
N GLU A 74 15.99 -4.25 -20.76
CA GLU A 74 14.78 -3.49 -21.02
C GLU A 74 14.01 -4.10 -22.19
N LYS A 75 12.69 -4.14 -22.08
CA LYS A 75 11.73 -4.63 -23.06
C LYS A 75 10.60 -3.64 -23.25
N GLN A 76 9.85 -3.82 -24.32
CA GLN A 76 8.72 -2.97 -24.68
C GLN A 76 7.53 -3.82 -25.10
N ILE A 77 6.32 -3.42 -24.68
CA ILE A 77 5.07 -4.02 -25.11
C ILE A 77 4.17 -2.93 -25.71
N LYS A 78 3.58 -3.22 -26.87
CA LYS A 78 2.58 -2.34 -27.49
C LYS A 78 1.31 -2.31 -26.63
N SER A 79 0.74 -1.14 -26.44
CA SER A 79 -0.43 -0.96 -25.56
C SER A 79 -1.23 0.26 -25.99
N ASP A 80 -2.50 0.07 -26.28
CA ASP A 80 -3.45 1.15 -26.60
C ASP A 80 -4.01 1.81 -25.31
N LEU A 81 -4.00 1.07 -24.20
CA LEU A 81 -4.45 1.52 -22.89
C LEU A 81 -3.52 0.97 -21.82
N ILE A 82 -3.09 1.83 -20.89
CA ILE A 82 -2.27 1.46 -19.75
C ILE A 82 -3.01 1.86 -18.48
N ILE A 83 -3.26 0.87 -17.60
CA ILE A 83 -3.90 1.07 -16.31
C ILE A 83 -2.85 0.87 -15.22
N GLN A 84 -2.64 1.89 -14.40
CA GLN A 84 -1.78 1.81 -13.23
C GLN A 84 -2.59 1.29 -12.04
N ALA A 85 -2.40 0.01 -11.70
CA ALA A 85 -3.02 -0.62 -10.54
C ALA A 85 -1.98 -0.75 -9.40
N LEU A 86 -1.34 0.37 -9.06
CA LEU A 86 -0.31 0.47 -8.03
C LEU A 86 -0.95 0.64 -6.66
N GLY A 87 -0.18 0.34 -5.60
CA GLY A 87 -0.60 0.62 -4.23
C GLY A 87 -0.64 2.12 -3.93
N PHE A 88 -1.10 2.45 -2.74
CA PHE A 88 -1.15 3.81 -2.24
C PHE A 88 0.00 4.05 -1.27
N GLU A 89 0.51 5.28 -1.27
CA GLU A 89 1.40 5.79 -0.24
C GLU A 89 0.59 6.60 0.76
N PRO A 90 0.94 6.58 2.06
CA PRO A 90 0.29 7.43 3.05
C PRO A 90 0.47 8.91 2.69
N GLU A 91 -0.56 9.71 2.89
CA GLU A 91 -0.44 11.16 2.77
C GLU A 91 0.42 11.73 3.91
N ASP A 92 1.17 12.77 3.63
CA ASP A 92 1.93 13.51 4.64
C ASP A 92 0.98 14.41 5.45
N LEU A 93 0.37 13.81 6.47
CA LEU A 93 -0.56 14.50 7.36
C LEU A 93 0.12 15.57 8.22
N ASN A 94 1.43 15.43 8.51
CA ASN A 94 2.17 16.46 9.24
C ASN A 94 2.24 17.75 8.44
N GLN A 95 2.52 17.63 7.14
CA GLN A 95 2.53 18.79 6.24
C GLN A 95 1.11 19.36 6.05
N HIS A 96 0.09 18.51 5.81
CA HIS A 96 -1.27 18.96 5.53
C HIS A 96 -1.96 19.65 6.73
N PHE A 97 -1.74 19.13 7.94
CA PHE A 97 -2.40 19.63 9.15
C PHE A 97 -1.47 20.43 10.08
N GLY A 98 -0.22 20.66 9.68
CA GLY A 98 0.76 21.37 10.50
C GLY A 98 1.00 20.68 11.84
N THR A 99 1.02 19.36 11.87
CA THR A 99 1.24 18.55 13.07
C THR A 99 2.66 18.00 13.09
N ASP A 100 3.10 17.53 14.25
CA ASP A 100 4.41 16.89 14.46
C ASP A 100 4.18 15.50 15.07
N LEU A 101 3.47 14.65 14.34
CA LEU A 101 3.18 13.27 14.75
C LEU A 101 4.36 12.36 14.38
N GLU A 102 4.73 11.46 15.27
CA GLU A 102 5.72 10.43 14.96
C GLU A 102 5.22 9.52 13.84
N LEU A 103 6.08 9.32 12.82
CA LEU A 103 5.83 8.44 11.70
C LEU A 103 6.70 7.19 11.80
N THR A 104 6.26 6.12 11.16
CA THR A 104 7.06 4.92 10.93
C THR A 104 8.01 5.13 9.75
N SER A 105 8.90 4.17 9.50
CA SER A 105 9.75 4.14 8.30
C SER A 105 8.97 4.04 6.97
N TRP A 106 7.66 3.79 7.04
CA TRP A 106 6.74 3.70 5.90
C TRP A 106 5.85 4.93 5.76
N ASN A 107 6.17 6.02 6.47
CA ASN A 107 5.38 7.26 6.53
C ASN A 107 3.95 7.06 7.05
N THR A 108 3.63 5.96 7.71
CA THR A 108 2.37 5.78 8.42
C THR A 108 2.47 6.40 9.82
N ILE A 109 1.34 6.83 10.38
CA ILE A 109 1.31 7.39 11.74
C ILE A 109 1.62 6.28 12.75
N LYS A 110 2.59 6.54 13.62
CA LYS A 110 2.94 5.66 14.72
C LYS A 110 1.94 5.81 15.87
N VAL A 111 1.37 4.69 16.32
CA VAL A 111 0.44 4.65 17.45
C VAL A 111 0.82 3.57 18.46
N ASP A 112 0.38 3.74 19.71
CA ASP A 112 0.25 2.63 20.65
C ASP A 112 -0.98 1.79 20.25
N PHE A 113 -0.77 0.60 19.71
CA PHE A 113 -1.86 -0.28 19.25
C PHE A 113 -2.83 -0.73 20.37
N LYS A 114 -2.50 -0.55 21.64
CA LYS A 114 -3.41 -0.82 22.73
C LYS A 114 -4.44 0.30 22.93
N LYS A 115 -4.11 1.52 22.50
CA LYS A 115 -4.92 2.72 22.71
C LYS A 115 -5.21 3.47 21.43
N PHE A 116 -4.56 3.13 20.32
CA PHE A 116 -4.58 3.88 19.06
C PHE A 116 -4.22 5.36 19.20
N GLN A 117 -3.46 5.69 20.24
CA GLN A 117 -3.02 7.05 20.57
C GLN A 117 -1.68 7.33 19.90
N THR A 118 -1.54 8.49 19.31
CA THR A 118 -0.31 8.95 18.65
C THR A 118 0.67 9.53 19.65
N SER A 119 1.80 10.08 19.18
CA SER A 119 2.74 10.88 19.99
C SER A 119 2.06 12.10 20.63
N ASN A 120 1.00 12.66 20.01
CA ASN A 120 0.16 13.68 20.63
C ASN A 120 -0.98 13.02 21.43
N PRO A 121 -1.04 13.21 22.76
CA PRO A 121 -2.05 12.55 23.60
C PRO A 121 -3.53 12.86 23.28
N LYS A 122 -3.78 13.88 22.46
CA LYS A 122 -5.14 14.26 22.04
C LYS A 122 -5.50 13.76 20.64
N VAL A 123 -4.57 13.11 19.96
CA VAL A 123 -4.74 12.63 18.60
C VAL A 123 -4.72 11.11 18.60
N PHE A 124 -5.70 10.52 17.95
CA PHE A 124 -5.83 9.08 17.74
C PHE A 124 -5.83 8.82 16.24
N ALA A 125 -5.27 7.69 15.82
CA ALA A 125 -5.25 7.29 14.43
C ALA A 125 -5.51 5.79 14.29
N ALA A 126 -6.20 5.40 13.21
CA ALA A 126 -6.57 4.01 12.94
C ALA A 126 -6.73 3.76 11.43
N GLY A 127 -6.75 2.50 11.01
CA GLY A 127 -6.91 2.09 9.62
C GLY A 127 -5.63 2.23 8.81
N ASP A 128 -5.76 2.47 7.51
CA ASP A 128 -4.65 2.43 6.55
C ASP A 128 -3.56 3.47 6.82
N ILE A 129 -3.91 4.62 7.39
CA ILE A 129 -2.91 5.63 7.78
C ILE A 129 -1.95 5.14 8.88
N VAL A 130 -2.33 4.10 9.61
CA VAL A 130 -1.52 3.45 10.66
C VAL A 130 -0.89 2.15 10.16
N ARG A 131 -1.67 1.32 9.47
CA ARG A 131 -1.25 -0.02 9.03
C ARG A 131 -0.57 -0.05 7.67
N GLY A 132 -0.67 1.01 6.88
CA GLY A 132 -0.47 0.98 5.43
C GLY A 132 -1.71 0.42 4.72
N ALA A 133 -1.66 0.30 3.40
CA ALA A 133 -2.73 -0.29 2.60
C ALA A 133 -3.08 -1.69 3.12
N SER A 134 -4.28 -1.87 3.63
CA SER A 134 -4.72 -3.06 4.35
C SER A 134 -6.12 -3.49 3.96
N LEU A 135 -6.65 -4.52 4.61
CA LEU A 135 -7.98 -5.03 4.35
C LEU A 135 -9.05 -4.21 5.06
N VAL A 136 -10.21 -4.03 4.42
CA VAL A 136 -11.37 -3.33 4.98
C VAL A 136 -11.77 -3.87 6.36
N VAL A 137 -11.66 -5.17 6.58
CA VAL A 137 -11.97 -5.81 7.87
C VAL A 137 -11.08 -5.28 9.01
N TRP A 138 -9.82 -4.96 8.72
CA TRP A 138 -8.92 -4.34 9.70
C TRP A 138 -9.28 -2.89 9.96
N ALA A 139 -9.66 -2.13 8.93
CA ALA A 139 -10.12 -0.75 9.10
C ALA A 139 -11.38 -0.67 9.97
N ILE A 140 -12.34 -1.59 9.78
CA ILE A 140 -13.55 -1.69 10.63
C ILE A 140 -13.18 -2.07 12.07
N HIS A 141 -12.31 -3.07 12.24
CA HIS A 141 -11.83 -3.49 13.57
C HIS A 141 -11.18 -2.32 14.30
N ASP A 142 -10.21 -1.67 13.67
CA ASP A 142 -9.46 -0.56 14.25
C ASP A 142 -10.37 0.62 14.59
N GLY A 143 -11.33 0.93 13.71
CA GLY A 143 -12.32 1.98 13.97
C GLY A 143 -13.15 1.72 15.24
N ARG A 144 -13.50 0.47 15.50
CA ARG A 144 -14.22 0.09 16.73
C ARG A 144 -13.33 0.19 17.97
N GLU A 145 -12.09 -0.25 17.87
CA GLU A 145 -11.16 -0.23 19.02
C GLU A 145 -10.70 1.20 19.37
N VAL A 146 -10.43 2.03 18.35
CA VAL A 146 -10.09 3.44 18.59
C VAL A 146 -11.25 4.21 19.22
N ALA A 147 -12.51 3.91 18.84
CA ALA A 147 -13.68 4.53 19.43
C ALA A 147 -13.79 4.24 20.93
N LYS A 148 -13.51 2.99 21.35
CA LYS A 148 -13.45 2.62 22.78
C LYS A 148 -12.33 3.38 23.50
N SER A 149 -11.17 3.48 22.89
CA SER A 149 -10.02 4.19 23.45
C SER A 149 -10.28 5.68 23.63
N ILE A 150 -10.92 6.31 22.66
CA ILE A 150 -11.34 7.72 22.72
C ILE A 150 -12.38 7.90 23.86
N HIS A 151 -13.36 7.01 23.96
CA HIS A 151 -14.36 7.06 25.02
C HIS A 151 -13.71 7.01 26.40
N GLN A 152 -12.83 6.03 26.66
CA GLN A 152 -12.09 5.92 27.92
C GLN A 152 -11.24 7.16 28.21
N PHE A 153 -10.59 7.72 27.21
CA PHE A 153 -9.80 8.94 27.35
C PHE A 153 -10.67 10.12 27.81
N LEU A 154 -11.86 10.27 27.23
CA LEU A 154 -12.79 11.35 27.58
C LEU A 154 -13.37 11.17 28.96
N GLU A 155 -13.76 9.95 29.35
CA GLU A 155 -14.27 9.65 30.72
C GLU A 155 -13.21 9.96 31.79
N ASN A 156 -11.96 9.52 31.57
CA ASN A 156 -10.88 9.81 32.51
C ASN A 156 -10.59 11.31 32.63
N LYS A 157 -10.79 12.08 31.58
CA LYS A 157 -10.65 13.54 31.59
C LYS A 157 -11.78 14.23 32.38
N LEU A 158 -13.02 13.71 32.25
CA LEU A 158 -14.18 14.23 32.97
C LEU A 158 -14.06 13.95 34.48
N VAL A 159 -13.59 12.76 34.88
CA VAL A 159 -13.36 12.41 36.28
C VAL A 159 -12.30 13.32 36.90
N LYS A 160 -11.18 13.54 36.21
CA LYS A 160 -10.13 14.45 36.73
C LYS A 160 -10.62 15.89 36.90
N LYS A 161 -11.49 16.38 35.98
CA LYS A 161 -12.06 17.74 36.06
C LYS A 161 -13.08 17.91 37.19
N LYS A 162 -13.70 16.83 37.65
CA LYS A 162 -14.64 16.87 38.80
C LYS A 162 -13.93 16.75 40.15
N ALA A 163 -12.68 16.29 40.16
CA ALA A 163 -11.86 16.07 41.36
C ALA A 163 -10.90 17.24 41.66
N SER A 164 -10.82 18.22 40.77
CA SER A 164 -10.08 19.49 40.93
C SER A 164 -11.04 20.67 41.09
#